data_91db1cb2730dd5fc9ba9fe4382bd54ca
#
_entry.id   91db1cb2730dd5fc9ba9fe4382bd54ca
#
_cell.length_a   1.000
_cell.length_b   1.000
_cell.length_c   1.000
_cell.angle_alpha   90.00
_cell.angle_beta   90.00
_cell.angle_gamma   90.00
#
_symmetry.space_group_name_H-M   'P 1'
#
loop_
_entity.id
_entity.type
_entity.pdbx_description
1 polymer ?
#
loop_
_entity_poly.entity_id
_entity_poly.type
_entity_poly.pdbx_seq_one_letter_code
_entity_poly.pdbx_strand_id
1 'polypeptide(L)'
;ECDWATKRTRAPHQNGVMFVNELAYHTGMFGIYGKSINYAGGYYGIGILSRYPILRYERVLLPNDGKTEQRSMLIADIELPDGTVITFVNTHLEVKTAQMRIEQVQFINEYLKDCPNHLFLAGDMNAIPDTEEMEMLRQGWSDITDRVFTYSTSKPQIKIDYIYTKPSENVELLGTEVQEDIKLSDHFPVISTIVLH
;
A
#
# COMPACT_ATOMS: atom_id res chain seq x y z
N GLU A 1 -5.81 1.86 4.38
CA GLU A 1 -6.53 3.14 4.62
C GLU A 1 -6.37 3.56 6.09
N CYS A 2 -5.94 4.79 6.33
CA CYS A 2 -5.66 5.27 7.68
C CYS A 2 -6.29 6.64 7.92
N ASP A 3 -7.06 6.73 9.00
CA ASP A 3 -7.57 8.00 9.52
C ASP A 3 -6.53 8.68 10.40
N TRP A 4 -6.51 10.02 10.37
CA TRP A 4 -5.75 10.87 11.25
C TRP A 4 -6.67 11.91 11.87
N ALA A 5 -7.03 11.70 13.15
CA ALA A 5 -7.85 12.60 13.95
C ALA A 5 -9.22 12.96 13.31
N THR A 6 -9.82 12.06 12.53
CA THR A 6 -11.14 12.27 11.92
C THR A 6 -12.27 12.18 12.94
N LYS A 7 -13.45 12.69 12.56
CA LYS A 7 -14.68 12.61 13.34
C LYS A 7 -15.76 11.89 12.52
N ARG A 8 -15.58 10.59 12.29
CA ARG A 8 -16.56 9.79 11.54
C ARG A 8 -17.78 9.49 12.39
N THR A 9 -18.97 9.79 11.88
CA THR A 9 -20.24 9.51 12.60
C THR A 9 -20.53 8.02 12.72
N ARG A 10 -20.05 7.20 11.76
CA ARG A 10 -20.25 5.74 11.73
C ARG A 10 -19.28 4.96 12.61
N ALA A 11 -18.22 5.59 13.08
CA ALA A 11 -17.18 4.97 13.91
C ALA A 11 -16.72 5.94 15.01
N PRO A 12 -17.60 6.37 15.92
CA PRO A 12 -17.29 7.40 16.91
C PRO A 12 -16.17 6.99 17.89
N HIS A 13 -15.95 5.69 18.09
CA HIS A 13 -14.84 5.15 18.92
C HIS A 13 -13.46 5.39 18.28
N GLN A 14 -13.41 5.72 16.99
CA GLN A 14 -12.18 6.03 16.25
C GLN A 14 -11.92 7.55 16.17
N ASN A 15 -12.81 8.38 16.70
CA ASN A 15 -12.69 9.83 16.62
C ASN A 15 -11.44 10.32 17.34
N GLY A 16 -10.66 11.15 16.65
CA GLY A 16 -9.43 11.72 17.16
C GLY A 16 -8.22 10.77 17.16
N VAL A 17 -8.40 9.51 16.75
CA VAL A 17 -7.31 8.51 16.69
C VAL A 17 -6.39 8.80 15.50
N MET A 18 -5.10 8.69 15.74
CA MET A 18 -4.06 8.74 14.72
C MET A 18 -3.58 7.30 14.48
N PHE A 19 -4.27 6.57 13.59
CA PHE A 19 -4.14 5.12 13.45
C PHE A 19 -2.69 4.64 13.30
N VAL A 20 -1.92 5.28 12.45
CA VAL A 20 -0.51 4.88 12.24
C VAL A 20 0.32 5.04 13.51
N ASN A 21 0.09 6.11 14.27
CA ASN A 21 0.80 6.33 15.54
C ASN A 21 0.42 5.31 16.61
N GLU A 22 -0.88 5.01 16.75
CA GLU A 22 -1.37 3.99 17.67
C GLU A 22 -0.81 2.61 17.32
N LEU A 23 -0.85 2.23 16.04
CA LEU A 23 -0.27 0.98 15.58
C LEU A 23 1.24 0.93 15.81
N ALA A 24 1.97 2.00 15.51
CA ALA A 24 3.41 2.09 15.75
C ALA A 24 3.72 1.92 17.24
N TYR A 25 2.99 2.61 18.12
CA TYR A 25 3.15 2.52 19.56
C TYR A 25 2.90 1.10 20.08
N HIS A 26 1.76 0.48 19.71
CA HIS A 26 1.40 -0.85 20.20
C HIS A 26 2.25 -1.98 19.63
N THR A 27 2.84 -1.80 18.45
CA THR A 27 3.70 -2.81 17.82
C THR A 27 5.20 -2.62 18.09
N GLY A 28 5.57 -1.45 18.63
CA GLY A 28 6.98 -1.07 18.81
C GLY A 28 7.70 -0.82 17.47
N MET A 29 6.95 -0.48 16.42
CA MET A 29 7.49 -0.21 15.08
C MET A 29 7.66 1.28 14.83
N PHE A 30 8.52 1.62 13.86
CA PHE A 30 8.54 2.96 13.25
C PHE A 30 7.30 3.12 12.37
N GLY A 31 6.62 4.27 12.47
CA GLY A 31 5.42 4.54 11.69
C GLY A 31 5.51 5.86 10.94
N ILE A 32 5.09 5.86 9.68
CA ILE A 32 4.95 7.07 8.86
C ILE A 32 3.58 7.13 8.22
N TYR A 33 3.05 8.35 8.08
CA TYR A 33 1.73 8.61 7.54
C TYR A 33 1.80 9.51 6.30
N GLY A 34 1.08 9.12 5.24
CA GLY A 34 0.90 9.89 4.02
C GLY A 34 -0.53 10.37 3.86
N LYS A 35 -0.78 11.66 4.12
CA LYS A 35 -2.10 12.28 3.90
C LYS A 35 -2.44 12.32 2.42
N SER A 36 -3.61 11.81 2.03
CA SER A 36 -4.18 11.97 0.70
C SER A 36 -5.16 13.15 0.63
N ILE A 37 -6.11 13.22 1.56
CA ILE A 37 -7.17 14.25 1.57
C ILE A 37 -7.43 14.81 2.99
N ASN A 38 -8.13 15.94 3.04
CA ASN A 38 -8.84 16.38 4.23
C ASN A 38 -10.16 15.59 4.32
N TYR A 39 -10.47 15.05 5.48
CA TYR A 39 -11.67 14.22 5.66
C TYR A 39 -12.24 14.33 7.06
N ALA A 40 -13.53 14.56 7.19
CA ALA A 40 -14.28 14.56 8.45
C ALA A 40 -13.60 15.32 9.61
N GLY A 41 -13.03 16.51 9.33
CA GLY A 41 -12.36 17.36 10.33
C GLY A 41 -10.93 16.95 10.69
N GLY A 42 -10.42 15.91 10.10
CA GLY A 42 -9.05 15.43 10.15
C GLY A 42 -8.51 15.12 8.75
N TYR A 43 -7.75 14.02 8.63
CA TYR A 43 -7.14 13.60 7.38
C TYR A 43 -7.40 12.12 7.12
N TYR A 44 -7.35 11.74 5.85
CA TYR A 44 -7.40 10.36 5.38
C TYR A 44 -6.26 10.10 4.42
N GLY A 45 -5.65 8.92 4.52
CA GLY A 45 -4.48 8.57 3.75
C GLY A 45 -4.01 7.14 3.95
N ILE A 46 -2.71 6.95 3.84
CA ILE A 46 -2.04 5.66 3.88
C ILE A 46 -0.88 5.69 4.88
N GLY A 47 -0.42 4.53 5.33
CA GLY A 47 0.67 4.42 6.30
C GLY A 47 1.62 3.28 5.99
N ILE A 48 2.83 3.39 6.51
CA ILE A 48 3.83 2.31 6.54
C ILE A 48 4.28 2.15 7.98
N LEU A 49 4.41 0.89 8.41
CA LEU A 49 5.05 0.50 9.65
C LEU A 49 6.27 -0.36 9.32
N SER A 50 7.38 -0.14 10.02
CA SER A 50 8.60 -0.92 9.87
C SER A 50 9.20 -1.29 11.21
N ARG A 51 9.68 -2.53 11.35
CA ARG A 51 10.52 -2.93 12.49
C ARG A 51 11.92 -2.34 12.41
N TYR A 52 12.33 -1.95 11.21
CA TYR A 52 13.66 -1.43 10.91
C TYR A 52 13.63 0.07 10.72
N PRO A 53 14.77 0.77 10.91
CA PRO A 53 14.84 2.21 10.76
C PRO A 53 14.37 2.68 9.40
N ILE A 54 13.53 3.73 9.38
CA ILE A 54 13.14 4.45 8.17
C ILE A 54 14.10 5.62 8.03
N LEU A 55 14.99 5.55 7.03
CA LEU A 55 16.05 6.55 6.81
C LEU A 55 15.49 7.82 6.16
N ARG A 56 14.55 7.64 5.24
CA ARG A 56 13.89 8.70 4.48
C ARG A 56 12.49 8.28 4.11
N TYR A 57 11.59 9.22 4.02
CA TYR A 57 10.27 8.99 3.44
C TYR A 57 9.77 10.20 2.67
N GLU A 58 8.87 9.92 1.74
CA GLU A 58 8.22 10.94 0.92
C GLU A 58 6.78 10.55 0.63
N ARG A 59 5.88 11.54 0.66
CA ARG A 59 4.51 11.39 0.18
C ARG A 59 4.36 12.12 -1.15
N VAL A 60 3.96 11.39 -2.18
CA VAL A 60 3.74 11.91 -3.53
C VAL A 60 2.25 11.80 -3.87
N LEU A 61 1.64 12.89 -4.32
CA LEU A 61 0.27 12.88 -4.83
C LEU A 61 0.25 12.25 -6.23
N LEU A 62 -0.68 11.32 -6.44
CA LEU A 62 -0.89 10.68 -7.74
C LEU A 62 -1.71 11.59 -8.66
N PRO A 63 -1.65 11.38 -9.99
CA PRO A 63 -2.51 12.06 -10.95
C PRO A 63 -3.97 12.02 -10.54
N ASN A 64 -4.68 13.13 -10.76
CA ASN A 64 -6.08 13.30 -10.41
C ASN A 64 -6.75 14.26 -11.41
N ASP A 65 -7.96 13.93 -11.85
CA ASP A 65 -8.74 14.72 -12.81
C ASP A 65 -9.56 15.86 -12.17
N GLY A 66 -9.42 16.06 -10.85
CA GLY A 66 -10.19 17.03 -10.08
C GLY A 66 -11.64 16.63 -9.80
N LYS A 67 -12.07 15.43 -10.22
CA LYS A 67 -13.42 14.89 -10.00
C LYS A 67 -13.44 13.65 -9.13
N THR A 68 -12.32 12.94 -9.07
CA THR A 68 -12.11 11.75 -8.24
C THR A 68 -11.43 12.13 -6.93
N GLU A 69 -11.37 11.20 -6.00
CA GLU A 69 -10.66 11.39 -4.73
C GLU A 69 -9.14 11.46 -4.98
N GLN A 70 -8.46 12.43 -4.38
CA GLN A 70 -7.00 12.52 -4.48
C GLN A 70 -6.34 11.31 -3.82
N ARG A 71 -5.56 10.59 -4.60
CA ARG A 71 -4.75 9.45 -4.14
C ARG A 71 -3.28 9.85 -3.98
N SER A 72 -2.55 9.04 -3.23
CA SER A 72 -1.12 9.25 -3.02
C SER A 72 -0.37 7.93 -2.96
N MET A 73 0.93 7.99 -3.17
CA MET A 73 1.87 6.96 -2.75
C MET A 73 2.74 7.48 -1.61
N LEU A 74 3.11 6.61 -0.70
CA LEU A 74 4.02 6.84 0.41
C LEU A 74 5.24 5.97 0.19
N ILE A 75 6.42 6.57 0.09
CA ILE A 75 7.69 5.93 -0.22
C ILE A 75 8.55 5.97 1.05
N ALA A 76 9.20 4.87 1.40
CA ALA A 76 10.09 4.78 2.55
C ALA A 76 11.36 4.02 2.19
N ASP A 77 12.52 4.61 2.46
CA ASP A 77 13.80 3.89 2.44
C ASP A 77 14.03 3.30 3.84
N ILE A 78 14.14 1.97 3.90
CA ILE A 78 14.23 1.20 5.13
C ILE A 78 15.56 0.47 5.17
N GLU A 79 16.32 0.62 6.27
CA GLU A 79 17.60 -0.07 6.48
C GLU A 79 17.38 -1.40 7.15
N LEU A 80 17.78 -2.49 6.48
CA LEU A 80 17.76 -3.85 7.03
C LEU A 80 18.94 -4.08 7.99
N PRO A 81 18.89 -5.14 8.83
CA PRO A 81 19.93 -5.40 9.84
C PRO A 81 21.35 -5.61 9.29
N ASP A 82 21.48 -6.00 8.03
CA ASP A 82 22.77 -6.18 7.34
C ASP A 82 23.27 -4.90 6.66
N GLY A 83 22.54 -3.78 6.80
CA GLY A 83 22.87 -2.50 6.17
C GLY A 83 22.30 -2.33 4.76
N THR A 84 21.63 -3.35 4.21
CA THR A 84 20.91 -3.21 2.92
C THR A 84 19.77 -2.21 3.06
N VAL A 85 19.63 -1.32 2.09
CA VAL A 85 18.51 -0.38 2.03
C VAL A 85 17.51 -0.85 0.98
N ILE A 86 16.27 -1.04 1.39
CA ILE A 86 15.13 -1.29 0.49
C ILE A 86 14.26 -0.05 0.39
N THR A 87 13.56 0.12 -0.72
CA THR A 87 12.50 1.14 -0.87
C THR A 87 11.14 0.46 -0.85
N PHE A 88 10.35 0.75 0.17
CA PHE A 88 8.98 0.26 0.29
C PHE A 88 7.99 1.35 -0.07
N VAL A 89 7.06 1.05 -0.96
CA VAL A 89 6.04 1.99 -1.46
C VAL A 89 4.66 1.44 -1.11
N ASN A 90 3.85 2.25 -0.45
CA ASN A 90 2.44 1.97 -0.23
C ASN A 90 1.59 2.91 -1.09
N THR A 91 0.54 2.38 -1.70
CA THR A 91 -0.43 3.18 -2.47
C THR A 91 -1.86 2.69 -2.28
N HIS A 92 -2.82 3.54 -2.63
CA HIS A 92 -4.23 3.21 -2.76
C HIS A 92 -4.74 3.90 -4.02
N LEU A 93 -5.01 3.13 -5.08
CA LEU A 93 -5.39 3.67 -6.38
C LEU A 93 -6.86 4.10 -6.44
N GLU A 94 -7.22 4.78 -7.52
CA GLU A 94 -8.58 5.27 -7.74
C GLU A 94 -9.60 4.13 -7.90
N VAL A 95 -10.74 4.25 -7.21
CA VAL A 95 -11.78 3.20 -7.18
C VAL A 95 -12.74 3.27 -8.36
N LYS A 96 -13.09 4.49 -8.85
CA LYS A 96 -14.22 4.68 -9.76
C LYS A 96 -13.89 4.46 -11.24
N THR A 97 -12.68 4.83 -11.68
CA THR A 97 -12.34 4.82 -13.10
C THR A 97 -11.03 4.09 -13.40
N ALA A 98 -11.08 3.14 -14.33
CA ALA A 98 -9.90 2.44 -14.81
C ALA A 98 -8.90 3.39 -15.47
N GLN A 99 -9.37 4.37 -16.25
CA GLN A 99 -8.51 5.35 -16.89
C GLN A 99 -7.61 6.10 -15.90
N MET A 100 -8.17 6.50 -14.74
CA MET A 100 -7.39 7.17 -13.70
C MET A 100 -6.37 6.21 -13.06
N ARG A 101 -6.71 4.92 -12.86
CA ARG A 101 -5.75 3.93 -12.38
C ARG A 101 -4.61 3.71 -13.37
N ILE A 102 -4.89 3.66 -14.68
CA ILE A 102 -3.87 3.57 -15.72
C ILE A 102 -2.89 4.74 -15.62
N GLU A 103 -3.39 5.97 -15.53
CA GLU A 103 -2.56 7.17 -15.38
C GLU A 103 -1.74 7.16 -14.09
N GLN A 104 -2.33 6.67 -13.00
CA GLN A 104 -1.64 6.52 -11.70
C GLN A 104 -0.53 5.46 -11.76
N VAL A 105 -0.78 4.33 -12.39
CA VAL A 105 0.24 3.26 -12.59
C VAL A 105 1.37 3.75 -13.50
N GLN A 106 1.07 4.44 -14.60
CA GLN A 106 2.08 5.06 -15.46
C GLN A 106 2.96 6.02 -14.68
N PHE A 107 2.35 6.88 -13.87
CA PHE A 107 3.07 7.82 -13.03
C PHE A 107 3.96 7.11 -11.99
N ILE A 108 3.47 6.08 -11.31
CA ILE A 108 4.25 5.28 -10.34
C ILE A 108 5.46 4.66 -11.03
N ASN A 109 5.27 4.03 -12.19
CA ASN A 109 6.34 3.40 -12.96
C ASN A 109 7.41 4.41 -13.37
N GLU A 110 7.01 5.58 -13.88
CA GLU A 110 7.94 6.63 -14.29
C GLU A 110 8.67 7.24 -13.08
N TYR A 111 7.95 7.49 -11.98
CA TYR A 111 8.53 8.08 -10.78
C TYR A 111 9.60 7.18 -10.12
N LEU A 112 9.38 5.87 -10.14
CA LEU A 112 10.23 4.88 -9.48
C LEU A 112 11.25 4.21 -10.42
N LYS A 113 11.34 4.62 -11.70
CA LYS A 113 12.17 3.93 -12.72
C LYS A 113 13.67 3.94 -12.37
N ASP A 114 14.15 5.03 -11.79
CA ASP A 114 15.58 5.24 -11.49
C ASP A 114 15.89 5.01 -10.00
N CYS A 115 14.99 4.36 -9.24
CA CYS A 115 15.25 4.02 -7.85
C CYS A 115 16.40 3.01 -7.76
N PRO A 116 17.48 3.32 -7.02
CA PRO A 116 18.66 2.45 -6.96
C PRO A 116 18.47 1.25 -6.04
N ASN A 117 17.49 1.32 -5.14
CA ASN A 117 17.25 0.29 -4.14
C ASN A 117 16.33 -0.82 -4.69
N HIS A 118 16.33 -1.96 -4.01
CA HIS A 118 15.32 -2.97 -4.23
C HIS A 118 13.93 -2.42 -3.83
N LEU A 119 12.96 -2.51 -4.75
CA LEU A 119 11.65 -1.90 -4.61
C LEU A 119 10.58 -2.93 -4.24
N PHE A 120 9.73 -2.54 -3.30
CA PHE A 120 8.46 -3.21 -2.99
C PHE A 120 7.33 -2.20 -3.14
N LEU A 121 6.27 -2.57 -3.86
CA LEU A 121 5.05 -1.78 -4.02
C LEU A 121 3.87 -2.58 -3.47
N ALA A 122 3.23 -2.08 -2.43
CA ALA A 122 2.07 -2.72 -1.82
C ALA A 122 0.87 -1.78 -1.75
N GLY A 123 -0.33 -2.35 -1.66
CA GLY A 123 -1.56 -1.61 -1.39
C GLY A 123 -2.79 -2.11 -2.10
N ASP A 124 -3.88 -1.38 -1.91
CA ASP A 124 -5.14 -1.57 -2.63
C ASP A 124 -5.05 -0.92 -4.00
N MET A 125 -4.99 -1.74 -5.04
CA MET A 125 -4.93 -1.27 -6.43
C MET A 125 -6.32 -0.98 -7.02
N ASN A 126 -7.40 -1.30 -6.29
CA ASN A 126 -8.78 -1.17 -6.75
C ASN A 126 -9.02 -1.79 -8.15
N ALA A 127 -8.24 -2.79 -8.50
CA ALA A 127 -8.21 -3.45 -9.79
C ALA A 127 -8.04 -4.97 -9.64
N ILE A 128 -8.81 -5.73 -10.38
CA ILE A 128 -8.68 -7.20 -10.41
C ILE A 128 -7.51 -7.64 -11.32
N PRO A 129 -6.99 -8.88 -11.19
CA PRO A 129 -5.73 -9.27 -11.81
C PRO A 129 -5.62 -9.07 -13.33
N ASP A 130 -6.72 -9.18 -14.08
CA ASP A 130 -6.69 -9.23 -15.55
C ASP A 130 -7.14 -7.90 -16.20
N THR A 131 -6.92 -6.78 -15.50
CA THR A 131 -7.17 -5.42 -16.03
C THR A 131 -5.91 -4.80 -16.64
N GLU A 132 -6.10 -3.80 -17.50
CA GLU A 132 -5.01 -3.15 -18.25
C GLU A 132 -3.95 -2.54 -17.32
N GLU A 133 -4.37 -1.84 -16.27
CA GLU A 133 -3.48 -1.25 -15.29
C GLU A 133 -2.62 -2.30 -14.56
N MET A 134 -3.19 -3.48 -14.30
CA MET A 134 -2.46 -4.57 -13.65
C MET A 134 -1.52 -5.29 -14.60
N GLU A 135 -1.89 -5.43 -15.89
CA GLU A 135 -0.98 -5.88 -16.94
C GLU A 135 0.22 -4.95 -17.10
N MET A 136 -0.02 -3.64 -17.02
CA MET A 136 1.03 -2.63 -17.10
C MET A 136 2.02 -2.73 -15.93
N LEU A 137 1.55 -2.98 -14.70
CA LEU A 137 2.43 -3.26 -13.56
C LEU A 137 3.26 -4.52 -13.82
N ARG A 138 2.66 -5.62 -14.26
CA ARG A 138 3.36 -6.88 -14.52
C ARG A 138 4.44 -6.82 -15.59
N GLN A 139 4.46 -5.82 -16.47
CA GLN A 139 5.55 -5.61 -17.42
C GLN A 139 6.88 -5.23 -16.76
N GLY A 140 6.85 -4.65 -15.57
CA GLY A 140 8.07 -4.20 -14.87
C GLY A 140 8.19 -4.65 -13.43
N TRP A 141 7.15 -5.32 -12.88
CA TRP A 141 7.10 -5.79 -11.49
C TRP A 141 6.65 -7.24 -11.42
N SER A 142 7.15 -7.96 -10.44
CA SER A 142 6.68 -9.32 -10.11
C SER A 142 5.67 -9.27 -8.97
N ASP A 143 4.47 -9.80 -9.20
CA ASP A 143 3.46 -10.03 -8.15
C ASP A 143 3.95 -11.16 -7.24
N ILE A 144 4.10 -10.88 -5.96
CA ILE A 144 4.51 -11.84 -4.93
C ILE A 144 3.35 -12.16 -3.99
N THR A 145 2.11 -12.13 -4.50
CA THR A 145 0.89 -12.49 -3.77
C THR A 145 0.09 -13.55 -4.50
N ASP A 146 -0.69 -14.35 -3.74
CA ASP A 146 -1.58 -15.36 -4.31
C ASP A 146 -2.80 -14.74 -5.02
N ARG A 147 -3.45 -15.53 -5.87
CA ARG A 147 -4.73 -15.17 -6.51
C ARG A 147 -5.94 -15.40 -5.60
N VAL A 148 -5.77 -15.26 -4.28
CA VAL A 148 -6.85 -15.37 -3.31
C VAL A 148 -7.60 -14.04 -3.20
N PHE A 149 -8.89 -14.12 -2.93
CA PHE A 149 -9.71 -12.91 -2.75
C PHE A 149 -9.30 -12.15 -1.48
N THR A 150 -9.19 -10.83 -1.60
CA THR A 150 -8.79 -9.95 -0.50
C THR A 150 -9.93 -9.03 -0.04
N TYR A 151 -10.99 -8.90 -0.83
CA TYR A 151 -12.17 -8.04 -0.57
C TYR A 151 -13.48 -8.71 -0.99
N SER A 152 -14.59 -8.56 -0.26
CA SER A 152 -14.71 -8.03 1.09
C SER A 152 -14.71 -9.20 2.10
N THR A 153 -14.28 -8.93 3.35
CA THR A 153 -14.25 -9.95 4.42
C THR A 153 -15.61 -10.56 4.73
N SER A 154 -16.71 -9.87 4.45
CA SER A 154 -18.08 -10.36 4.63
C SER A 154 -18.53 -11.30 3.50
N LYS A 155 -18.02 -11.11 2.28
CA LYS A 155 -18.31 -11.91 1.09
C LYS A 155 -17.15 -11.78 0.09
N PRO A 156 -16.07 -12.57 0.27
CA PRO A 156 -14.89 -12.49 -0.59
C PRO A 156 -15.24 -12.83 -2.05
N GLN A 157 -14.93 -11.94 -2.99
CA GLN A 157 -15.25 -12.11 -4.40
C GLN A 157 -14.16 -11.60 -5.36
N ILE A 158 -13.28 -10.71 -4.89
CA ILE A 158 -12.25 -10.10 -5.73
C ILE A 158 -10.92 -10.00 -4.99
N LYS A 159 -9.82 -10.06 -5.75
CA LYS A 159 -8.48 -9.67 -5.31
C LYS A 159 -8.21 -8.27 -5.80
N ILE A 160 -7.91 -7.33 -4.91
CA ILE A 160 -7.55 -5.95 -5.21
C ILE A 160 -6.34 -5.46 -4.41
N ASP A 161 -5.85 -6.25 -3.45
CA ASP A 161 -4.68 -5.96 -2.66
C ASP A 161 -3.49 -6.79 -3.17
N TYR A 162 -2.34 -6.15 -3.33
CA TYR A 162 -1.15 -6.76 -3.93
C TYR A 162 0.13 -6.32 -3.23
N ILE A 163 1.15 -7.15 -3.39
CA ILE A 163 2.55 -6.82 -3.11
C ILE A 163 3.37 -7.17 -4.35
N TYR A 164 4.05 -6.18 -4.89
CA TYR A 164 4.95 -6.30 -6.04
C TYR A 164 6.39 -6.05 -5.64
N THR A 165 7.31 -6.61 -6.40
CA THR A 165 8.76 -6.39 -6.24
C THR A 165 9.47 -6.19 -7.56
N LYS A 166 10.57 -5.41 -7.55
CA LYS A 166 11.57 -5.32 -8.62
C LYS A 166 12.94 -4.86 -8.08
N PRO A 167 14.08 -5.33 -8.63
CA PRO A 167 14.15 -6.43 -9.55
C PRO A 167 13.75 -7.75 -8.89
N SER A 168 13.16 -8.66 -9.63
CA SER A 168 12.64 -9.93 -9.07
C SER A 168 13.71 -11.00 -8.89
N GLU A 169 14.81 -10.92 -9.64
CA GLU A 169 15.91 -11.89 -9.61
C GLU A 169 16.65 -11.96 -8.26
N ASN A 170 16.54 -10.91 -7.45
CA ASN A 170 17.13 -10.86 -6.12
C ASN A 170 16.17 -11.27 -5.00
N VAL A 171 14.96 -11.73 -5.36
CA VAL A 171 13.93 -12.10 -4.38
C VAL A 171 13.52 -13.55 -4.55
N GLU A 172 13.70 -14.33 -3.51
CA GLU A 172 13.13 -15.66 -3.37
C GLU A 172 11.83 -15.57 -2.58
N LEU A 173 10.69 -15.91 -3.21
CA LEU A 173 9.40 -15.99 -2.53
C LEU A 173 9.30 -17.32 -1.78
N LEU A 174 9.27 -17.28 -0.45
CA LEU A 174 9.11 -18.46 0.39
C LEU A 174 7.65 -18.85 0.59
N GLY A 175 6.74 -17.89 0.52
CA GLY A 175 5.31 -18.12 0.67
C GLY A 175 4.49 -16.83 0.67
N THR A 176 3.22 -17.01 0.42
CA THR A 176 2.22 -15.93 0.47
C THR A 176 0.95 -16.45 1.13
N GLU A 177 0.24 -15.58 1.81
CA GLU A 177 -0.93 -15.93 2.59
C GLU A 177 -1.92 -14.76 2.64
N VAL A 178 -3.21 -15.07 2.57
CA VAL A 178 -4.31 -14.16 2.89
C VAL A 178 -4.95 -14.63 4.20
N GLN A 179 -4.97 -13.77 5.20
CA GLN A 179 -5.43 -14.07 6.56
C GLN A 179 -6.96 -13.97 6.65
N GLU A 180 -7.68 -14.96 6.12
CA GLU A 180 -9.15 -14.97 6.00
C GLU A 180 -9.88 -15.01 7.37
N ASP A 181 -9.20 -15.42 8.42
CA ASP A 181 -9.76 -15.44 9.78
C ASP A 181 -9.77 -14.06 10.45
N ILE A 182 -8.98 -13.11 9.93
CA ILE A 182 -8.88 -11.75 10.47
C ILE A 182 -9.91 -10.85 9.79
N LYS A 183 -10.98 -10.49 10.51
CA LYS A 183 -12.10 -9.66 10.02
C LYS A 183 -12.20 -8.31 10.76
N LEU A 184 -11.06 -7.65 10.94
CA LEU A 184 -10.98 -6.34 11.60
C LEU A 184 -11.14 -5.17 10.61
N SER A 185 -11.14 -5.47 9.31
CA SER A 185 -11.37 -4.56 8.18
C SER A 185 -12.32 -5.22 7.19
N ASP A 186 -12.76 -4.50 6.18
CA ASP A 186 -13.44 -5.04 5.00
C ASP A 186 -12.46 -5.66 3.99
N HIS A 187 -11.15 -5.50 4.17
CA HIS A 187 -10.09 -6.24 3.47
C HIS A 187 -9.42 -7.26 4.38
N PHE A 188 -9.00 -8.39 3.81
CA PHE A 188 -8.13 -9.34 4.49
C PHE A 188 -6.67 -8.90 4.43
N PRO A 189 -5.88 -9.15 5.50
CA PRO A 189 -4.43 -8.95 5.45
C PRO A 189 -3.78 -9.88 4.42
N VAL A 190 -2.87 -9.34 3.63
CA VAL A 190 -2.03 -10.08 2.67
C VAL A 190 -0.60 -10.10 3.18
N ILE A 191 0.01 -11.28 3.21
CA ILE A 191 1.37 -11.48 3.70
C ILE A 191 2.19 -12.17 2.61
N SER A 192 3.40 -11.68 2.37
CA SER A 192 4.41 -12.36 1.56
C SER A 192 5.69 -12.50 2.38
N THR A 193 6.23 -13.71 2.41
CA THR A 193 7.51 -14.02 3.06
C THR A 193 8.57 -14.25 2.00
N ILE A 194 9.67 -13.51 2.09
CA ILE A 194 10.73 -13.51 1.09
C ILE A 194 12.11 -13.63 1.73
N VAL A 195 13.08 -14.08 0.91
CA VAL A 195 14.51 -13.84 1.12
C VAL A 195 14.99 -12.85 0.07
N LEU A 196 15.75 -11.85 0.51
CA LEU A 196 16.43 -10.90 -0.36
C LEU A 196 17.91 -11.31 -0.44
N HIS A 197 18.45 -11.47 -1.67
CA HIS A 197 19.81 -11.89 -1.96
C HIS A 197 20.70 -10.73 -2.39
#